data_f9ee729d7307fee5dba146d6d8b7708c
#
_entry.id   f9ee729d7307fee5dba146d6d8b7708c
#
_cell.length_a   1.000
_cell.length_b   1.000
_cell.length_c   1.000
_cell.angle_alpha   90.00
_cell.angle_beta   90.00
_cell.angle_gamma   90.00
#
_symmetry.space_group_name_H-M   'P 1'
#
loop_
_entity.id
_entity.type
_entity.pdbx_description
1 polymer ?
#
loop_
_entity_poly.entity_id
_entity_poly.type
_entity_poly.pdbx_seq_one_letter_code
_entity_poly.pdbx_strand_id
1 'polypeptide(L)'
;ALVWADSFSQTLDGTGARAVVDVLEANGFAPIVAPDACCGLTWITTGQLTGAKKHLASLLSILAPFAASGIPIVGVEPSCTAVLRDDLLDLLPDDPRSLLVSSATRTLAEVLSALPASERHLPSLEGVEIVAQPHCHHYSVMGWDTDQALLESLGARVTRLEGCCGLAGNFGMEAGHYDLSVAVASHSLLPTLDAQPDAVYLADGFSCRTQAAQLAGRGGVHLATLLAGYSG
;
A
#
# COMPACT_ATOMS: atom_id res chain seq x y z
N ALA A 1 0.99 4.99 -16.72
CA ALA A 1 0.77 5.29 -15.28
C ALA A 1 2.01 5.95 -14.68
N LEU A 2 1.82 6.82 -13.70
CA LEU A 2 2.91 7.34 -12.88
C LEU A 2 3.01 6.47 -11.63
N VAL A 3 4.17 5.88 -11.37
CA VAL A 3 4.45 5.15 -10.12
C VAL A 3 5.10 6.12 -9.15
N TRP A 4 4.43 6.34 -8.03
CA TRP A 4 4.99 7.14 -6.95
C TRP A 4 5.51 6.23 -5.85
N ALA A 5 6.83 6.03 -5.86
CA ALA A 5 7.55 5.38 -4.79
C ALA A 5 7.77 6.41 -3.67
N ASP A 6 7.11 6.21 -2.55
CA ASP A 6 7.23 7.06 -1.36
C ASP A 6 8.55 6.80 -0.62
N SER A 7 8.79 7.56 0.47
CA SER A 7 10.05 7.47 1.22
C SER A 7 10.32 6.09 1.82
N PHE A 8 9.28 5.34 2.23
CA PHE A 8 9.44 3.97 2.75
C PHE A 8 9.86 3.02 1.64
N SER A 9 9.17 3.10 0.50
CA SER A 9 9.45 2.28 -0.67
C SER A 9 10.81 2.57 -1.31
N GLN A 10 11.35 3.78 -1.13
CA GLN A 10 12.67 4.13 -1.66
C GLN A 10 13.81 3.74 -0.73
N THR A 11 13.62 3.87 0.59
CA THR A 11 14.74 3.78 1.54
C THR A 11 14.77 2.50 2.36
N LEU A 12 13.63 1.85 2.56
CA LEU A 12 13.52 0.68 3.45
C LEU A 12 13.22 -0.62 2.70
N ASP A 13 12.34 -0.59 1.70
CA ASP A 13 11.98 -1.78 0.92
C ASP A 13 11.55 -1.37 -0.51
N GLY A 14 12.51 -1.38 -1.41
CA GLY A 14 12.28 -1.05 -2.83
C GLY A 14 11.66 -2.17 -3.66
N THR A 15 11.45 -3.36 -3.11
CA THR A 15 10.96 -4.53 -3.87
C THR A 15 9.54 -4.30 -4.37
N GLY A 16 8.66 -3.75 -3.53
CA GLY A 16 7.28 -3.42 -3.90
C GLY A 16 7.21 -2.40 -5.04
N ALA A 17 7.99 -1.33 -4.97
CA ALA A 17 8.00 -0.29 -6.02
C ALA A 17 8.47 -0.83 -7.38
N ARG A 18 9.53 -1.66 -7.37
CA ARG A 18 10.03 -2.33 -8.58
C ARG A 18 8.95 -3.24 -9.15
N ALA A 19 8.34 -4.08 -8.32
CA ALA A 19 7.30 -5.00 -8.74
C ALA A 19 6.06 -4.27 -9.31
N VAL A 20 5.69 -3.09 -8.78
CA VAL A 20 4.61 -2.26 -9.35
C VAL A 20 4.95 -1.87 -10.80
N VAL A 21 6.20 -1.44 -11.07
CA VAL A 21 6.65 -1.13 -12.43
C VAL A 21 6.53 -2.36 -13.31
N ASP A 22 7.11 -3.49 -12.89
CA ASP A 22 7.14 -4.73 -13.68
C ASP A 22 5.72 -5.23 -14.01
N VAL A 23 4.80 -5.20 -13.04
CA VAL A 23 3.40 -5.60 -13.24
C VAL A 23 2.68 -4.64 -14.21
N LEU A 24 2.89 -3.34 -14.09
CA LEU A 24 2.29 -2.37 -15.01
C LEU A 24 2.81 -2.55 -16.43
N GLU A 25 4.11 -2.75 -16.62
CA GLU A 25 4.71 -3.02 -17.94
C GLU A 25 4.13 -4.29 -18.57
N ALA A 26 4.05 -5.38 -17.79
CA ALA A 26 3.45 -6.64 -18.24
C ALA A 26 2.00 -6.49 -18.70
N ASN A 27 1.26 -5.53 -18.13
CA ASN A 27 -0.12 -5.23 -18.46
C ASN A 27 -0.28 -4.08 -19.48
N GLY A 28 0.77 -3.76 -20.26
CA GLY A 28 0.72 -2.86 -21.40
C GLY A 28 0.79 -1.36 -21.05
N PHE A 29 1.07 -1.02 -19.78
CA PHE A 29 1.34 0.37 -19.40
C PHE A 29 2.78 0.76 -19.72
N ALA A 30 3.02 2.07 -19.90
CA ALA A 30 4.35 2.67 -19.90
C ALA A 30 4.52 3.43 -18.56
N PRO A 31 5.01 2.78 -17.51
CA PRO A 31 5.15 3.41 -16.20
C PRO A 31 6.28 4.44 -16.21
N ILE A 32 6.01 5.58 -15.57
CA ILE A 32 7.00 6.62 -15.27
C ILE A 32 7.19 6.60 -13.76
N VAL A 33 8.42 6.54 -13.28
CA VAL A 33 8.68 6.65 -11.84
C VAL A 33 8.78 8.13 -11.49
N ALA A 34 7.98 8.56 -10.51
CA ALA A 34 7.99 9.94 -10.05
C ALA A 34 9.32 10.28 -9.36
N PRO A 35 9.80 11.54 -9.45
CA PRO A 35 10.91 12.00 -8.62
C PRO A 35 10.64 11.83 -7.13
N ASP A 36 11.70 11.72 -6.35
CA ASP A 36 11.65 11.53 -4.90
C ASP A 36 10.88 12.66 -4.21
N ALA A 37 9.83 12.30 -3.49
CA ALA A 37 9.05 13.25 -2.70
C ALA A 37 8.31 12.53 -1.58
N CYS A 38 8.16 13.21 -0.44
CA CYS A 38 7.51 12.69 0.75
C CYS A 38 6.09 13.26 0.91
N CYS A 39 5.13 12.42 1.29
CA CYS A 39 3.75 12.86 1.61
C CYS A 39 3.64 13.62 2.93
N GLY A 40 4.66 13.57 3.78
CA GLY A 40 4.62 14.22 5.09
C GLY A 40 3.84 13.44 6.16
N LEU A 41 3.54 12.16 5.96
CA LEU A 41 2.77 11.34 6.90
C LEU A 41 3.32 11.41 8.33
N THR A 42 4.63 11.30 8.52
CA THR A 42 5.25 11.36 9.84
C THR A 42 5.08 12.72 10.52
N TRP A 43 4.99 13.81 9.76
CA TRP A 43 4.64 15.13 10.27
C TRP A 43 3.15 15.22 10.66
N ILE A 44 2.28 14.58 9.87
CA ILE A 44 0.84 14.51 10.19
C ILE A 44 0.63 13.78 11.52
N THR A 45 1.18 12.57 11.65
CA THR A 45 0.99 11.72 12.83
C THR A 45 1.59 12.28 14.11
N THR A 46 2.59 13.15 13.99
CA THR A 46 3.21 13.85 15.15
C THR A 46 2.66 15.26 15.37
N GLY A 47 1.60 15.67 14.64
CA GLY A 47 0.94 16.97 14.79
C GLY A 47 1.72 18.16 14.23
N GLN A 48 2.78 17.93 13.45
CA GLN A 48 3.61 18.97 12.85
C GLN A 48 3.00 19.46 11.52
N LEU A 49 1.74 19.90 11.54
CA LEU A 49 0.92 20.15 10.34
C LEU A 49 1.51 21.20 9.39
N THR A 50 2.22 22.20 9.92
CA THR A 50 2.92 23.19 9.07
C THR A 50 4.02 22.54 8.21
N GLY A 51 4.74 21.57 8.78
CA GLY A 51 5.74 20.79 8.05
C GLY A 51 5.07 19.89 7.02
N ALA A 52 4.01 19.17 7.41
CA ALA A 52 3.21 18.32 6.51
C ALA A 52 2.72 19.09 5.28
N LYS A 53 2.14 20.28 5.46
CA LYS A 53 1.66 21.15 4.36
C LYS A 53 2.78 21.52 3.38
N LYS A 54 4.01 21.75 3.86
CA LYS A 54 5.16 22.04 2.98
C LYS A 54 5.55 20.84 2.13
N HIS A 55 5.58 19.64 2.74
CA HIS A 55 5.86 18.39 2.02
C HIS A 55 4.79 18.13 0.96
N LEU A 56 3.52 18.24 1.32
CA LEU A 56 2.39 18.06 0.39
C LEU A 56 2.42 19.08 -0.76
N ALA A 57 2.69 20.35 -0.49
CA ALA A 57 2.78 21.36 -1.54
C ALA A 57 3.93 21.07 -2.53
N SER A 58 5.07 20.56 -2.03
CA SER A 58 6.18 20.11 -2.88
C SER A 58 5.78 18.91 -3.73
N LEU A 59 5.14 17.90 -3.11
CA LEU A 59 4.65 16.70 -3.79
C LEU A 59 3.60 17.03 -4.87
N LEU A 60 2.68 17.95 -4.58
CA LEU A 60 1.71 18.44 -5.57
C LEU A 60 2.38 19.04 -6.80
N SER A 61 3.51 19.74 -6.62
CA SER A 61 4.24 20.32 -7.75
C SER A 61 4.83 19.27 -8.69
N ILE A 62 5.06 18.05 -8.19
CA ILE A 62 5.55 16.91 -8.97
C ILE A 62 4.38 16.16 -9.61
N LEU A 63 3.34 15.85 -8.83
CA LEU A 63 2.27 14.95 -9.25
C LEU A 63 1.19 15.62 -10.11
N ALA A 64 0.88 16.89 -9.84
CA ALA A 64 -0.23 17.58 -10.50
C ALA A 64 -0.12 17.68 -12.03
N PRO A 65 1.07 17.88 -12.65
CA PRO A 65 1.18 17.87 -14.11
C PRO A 65 0.74 16.56 -14.75
N PHE A 66 1.05 15.42 -14.12
CA PHE A 66 0.64 14.09 -14.60
C PHE A 66 -0.87 13.88 -14.41
N ALA A 67 -1.38 14.22 -13.25
CA ALA A 67 -2.81 14.17 -12.97
C ALA A 67 -3.62 15.03 -13.94
N ALA A 68 -3.15 16.25 -14.27
CA ALA A 68 -3.77 17.14 -15.25
C ALA A 68 -3.77 16.54 -16.68
N SER A 69 -2.82 15.67 -16.98
CA SER A 69 -2.74 14.94 -18.26
C SER A 69 -3.57 13.67 -18.27
N GLY A 70 -4.36 13.39 -17.23
CA GLY A 70 -5.18 12.18 -17.09
C GLY A 70 -4.38 10.91 -16.78
N ILE A 71 -3.12 11.04 -16.35
CA ILE A 71 -2.26 9.91 -16.02
C ILE A 71 -2.57 9.45 -14.58
N PRO A 72 -2.98 8.19 -14.36
CA PRO A 72 -3.19 7.69 -13.01
C PRO A 72 -1.88 7.62 -12.22
N ILE A 73 -1.96 7.99 -10.95
CA ILE A 73 -0.85 7.96 -9.99
C ILE A 73 -1.01 6.71 -9.14
N VAL A 74 -0.09 5.77 -9.27
CA VAL A 74 -0.09 4.52 -8.49
C VAL A 74 0.82 4.69 -7.29
N GLY A 75 0.22 4.69 -6.09
CA GLY A 75 0.97 4.68 -4.84
C GLY A 75 1.44 3.27 -4.48
N VAL A 76 2.56 3.16 -3.80
CA VAL A 76 3.17 1.88 -3.38
C VAL A 76 2.84 1.58 -1.91
N GLU A 77 3.25 2.44 -0.98
CA GLU A 77 2.93 2.27 0.44
C GLU A 77 1.50 2.77 0.73
N PRO A 78 0.61 1.91 1.26
CA PRO A 78 -0.79 2.27 1.47
C PRO A 78 -1.00 3.48 2.39
N SER A 79 -0.17 3.63 3.41
CA SER A 79 -0.27 4.76 4.34
C SER A 79 0.02 6.09 3.66
N CYS A 80 1.00 6.12 2.75
CA CYS A 80 1.33 7.29 1.96
C CYS A 80 0.29 7.56 0.86
N THR A 81 -0.24 6.50 0.24
CA THR A 81 -1.31 6.59 -0.76
C THR A 81 -2.59 7.19 -0.15
N ALA A 82 -2.93 6.76 1.07
CA ALA A 82 -4.07 7.30 1.81
C ALA A 82 -3.94 8.81 2.07
N VAL A 83 -2.73 9.29 2.39
CA VAL A 83 -2.49 10.74 2.55
C VAL A 83 -2.88 11.52 1.29
N LEU A 84 -2.59 10.99 0.10
CA LEU A 84 -2.98 11.66 -1.16
C LEU A 84 -4.49 11.59 -1.42
N ARG A 85 -5.16 10.57 -0.93
CA ARG A 85 -6.60 10.37 -1.14
C ARG A 85 -7.47 11.16 -0.17
N ASP A 86 -6.97 11.41 1.06
CA ASP A 86 -7.73 11.94 2.19
C ASP A 86 -7.07 13.17 2.84
N ASP A 87 -6.01 12.99 3.64
CA ASP A 87 -5.35 14.06 4.41
C ASP A 87 -4.96 15.29 3.54
N LEU A 88 -4.59 15.06 2.29
CA LEU A 88 -4.25 16.12 1.34
C LEU A 88 -5.38 17.13 1.17
N LEU A 89 -6.62 16.64 1.09
CA LEU A 89 -7.80 17.50 0.89
C LEU A 89 -8.08 18.35 2.12
N ASP A 90 -7.86 17.82 3.31
CA ASP A 90 -8.05 18.54 4.57
C ASP A 90 -6.90 19.52 4.86
N LEU A 91 -5.67 19.14 4.51
CA LEU A 91 -4.51 19.97 4.80
C LEU A 91 -4.29 21.11 3.80
N LEU A 92 -4.66 20.92 2.54
CA LEU A 92 -4.54 21.90 1.46
C LEU A 92 -5.87 22.07 0.70
N PRO A 93 -6.97 22.45 1.38
CA PRO A 93 -8.30 22.50 0.77
C PRO A 93 -8.43 23.58 -0.31
N ASP A 94 -7.65 24.65 -0.20
CA ASP A 94 -7.70 25.78 -1.12
C ASP A 94 -6.76 25.62 -2.33
N ASP A 95 -5.95 24.57 -2.37
CA ASP A 95 -5.07 24.28 -3.51
C ASP A 95 -5.83 23.40 -4.53
N PRO A 96 -6.15 23.92 -5.74
CA PRO A 96 -6.93 23.16 -6.73
C PRO A 96 -6.23 21.89 -7.20
N ARG A 97 -4.91 21.78 -7.01
CA ARG A 97 -4.13 20.58 -7.33
C ARG A 97 -4.44 19.42 -6.38
N SER A 98 -4.91 19.72 -5.16
CA SER A 98 -5.24 18.69 -4.15
C SER A 98 -6.32 17.73 -4.66
N LEU A 99 -7.45 18.27 -5.13
CA LEU A 99 -8.52 17.45 -5.67
C LEU A 99 -8.09 16.70 -6.94
N LEU A 100 -7.31 17.35 -7.79
CA LEU A 100 -6.80 16.76 -9.03
C LEU A 100 -5.92 15.53 -8.75
N VAL A 101 -4.95 15.67 -7.85
CA VAL A 101 -4.03 14.59 -7.47
C VAL A 101 -4.76 13.49 -6.71
N SER A 102 -5.61 13.84 -5.74
CA SER A 102 -6.42 12.86 -5.00
C SER A 102 -7.27 12.02 -5.96
N SER A 103 -7.96 12.67 -6.90
CA SER A 103 -8.82 12.00 -7.88
C SER A 103 -8.04 11.14 -8.89
N ALA A 104 -6.76 11.41 -9.13
CA ALA A 104 -5.90 10.63 -10.01
C ALA A 104 -5.17 9.49 -9.28
N THR A 105 -5.10 9.53 -7.94
CA THR A 105 -4.41 8.53 -7.13
C THR A 105 -5.17 7.21 -7.09
N ARG A 106 -4.46 6.11 -7.33
CA ARG A 106 -5.02 4.74 -7.41
C ARG A 106 -4.13 3.76 -6.65
N THR A 107 -4.73 2.66 -6.19
CA THR A 107 -3.99 1.45 -5.83
C THR A 107 -3.63 0.68 -7.10
N LEU A 108 -2.68 -0.25 -7.00
CA LEU A 108 -2.36 -1.14 -8.13
C LEU A 108 -3.57 -1.99 -8.52
N ALA A 109 -4.30 -2.52 -7.55
CA ALA A 109 -5.49 -3.33 -7.79
C ALA A 109 -6.59 -2.53 -8.53
N GLU A 110 -6.81 -1.26 -8.17
CA GLU A 110 -7.76 -0.39 -8.87
C GLU A 110 -7.38 -0.20 -10.35
N VAL A 111 -6.07 0.01 -10.64
CA VAL A 111 -5.60 0.17 -12.03
C VAL A 111 -5.76 -1.11 -12.83
N LEU A 112 -5.36 -2.25 -12.27
CA LEU A 112 -5.47 -3.54 -12.95
C LEU A 112 -6.94 -3.96 -13.14
N SER A 113 -7.79 -3.70 -12.15
CA SER A 113 -9.21 -4.05 -12.23
C SER A 113 -9.99 -3.20 -13.24
N ALA A 114 -9.48 -2.02 -13.60
CA ALA A 114 -10.05 -1.21 -14.66
C ALA A 114 -9.80 -1.77 -16.07
N LEU A 115 -8.84 -2.68 -16.25
CA LEU A 115 -8.62 -3.39 -17.49
C LEU A 115 -9.66 -4.52 -17.65
N PRO A 116 -10.11 -4.80 -18.89
CA PRO A 116 -10.85 -6.03 -19.19
C PRO A 116 -10.06 -7.27 -18.72
N ALA A 117 -10.75 -8.28 -18.18
CA ALA A 117 -10.08 -9.49 -17.69
C ALA A 117 -9.22 -10.18 -18.78
N SER A 118 -9.64 -10.12 -20.04
CA SER A 118 -8.91 -10.67 -21.19
C SER A 118 -7.62 -9.92 -21.55
N GLU A 119 -7.43 -8.72 -21.02
CA GLU A 119 -6.25 -7.89 -21.26
C GLU A 119 -5.28 -7.87 -20.08
N ARG A 120 -5.64 -8.56 -19.00
CA ARG A 120 -4.78 -8.67 -17.82
C ARG A 120 -3.75 -9.79 -18.00
N HIS A 121 -2.50 -9.45 -17.92
CA HIS A 121 -1.38 -10.39 -17.95
C HIS A 121 -0.88 -10.60 -16.51
N LEU A 122 -1.58 -11.44 -15.76
CA LEU A 122 -1.32 -11.74 -14.34
C LEU A 122 -1.15 -13.25 -14.16
N PRO A 123 -0.38 -13.70 -13.14
CA PRO A 123 -0.17 -15.11 -12.88
C PRO A 123 -1.48 -15.78 -12.39
N SER A 124 -1.63 -17.07 -12.63
CA SER A 124 -2.64 -17.86 -11.95
C SER A 124 -2.22 -18.04 -10.49
N LEU A 125 -3.17 -17.82 -9.58
CA LEU A 125 -3.02 -18.08 -8.14
C LEU A 125 -3.88 -19.27 -7.70
N GLU A 126 -4.24 -20.14 -8.64
CA GLU A 126 -5.08 -21.32 -8.33
C GLU A 126 -4.37 -22.23 -7.31
N GLY A 127 -5.07 -22.53 -6.22
CA GLY A 127 -4.55 -23.32 -5.12
C GLY A 127 -3.68 -22.55 -4.13
N VAL A 128 -3.42 -21.26 -4.35
CA VAL A 128 -2.65 -20.45 -3.41
C VAL A 128 -3.54 -20.00 -2.26
N GLU A 129 -3.16 -20.34 -1.04
CA GLU A 129 -3.76 -19.84 0.21
C GLU A 129 -3.06 -18.54 0.58
N ILE A 130 -3.84 -17.50 0.84
CA ILE A 130 -3.34 -16.17 1.21
C ILE A 130 -3.95 -15.76 2.55
N VAL A 131 -3.10 -15.39 3.50
CA VAL A 131 -3.50 -14.62 4.69
C VAL A 131 -3.18 -13.15 4.37
N ALA A 132 -4.21 -12.35 4.14
CA ALA A 132 -4.07 -10.94 3.78
C ALA A 132 -4.29 -10.03 4.97
N GLN A 133 -3.32 -9.14 5.23
CA GLN A 133 -3.44 -8.05 6.20
C GLN A 133 -3.62 -6.72 5.46
N PRO A 134 -4.86 -6.28 5.19
CA PRO A 134 -5.09 -4.94 4.68
C PRO A 134 -4.48 -3.90 5.62
N HIS A 135 -3.68 -2.99 5.09
CA HIS A 135 -3.16 -1.89 5.90
C HIS A 135 -4.33 -1.03 6.38
N CYS A 136 -4.31 -0.56 7.64
CA CYS A 136 -5.44 0.17 8.22
C CYS A 136 -5.83 1.41 7.40
N HIS A 137 -4.87 2.18 6.87
CA HIS A 137 -5.15 3.31 5.98
C HIS A 137 -5.73 2.85 4.62
N HIS A 138 -5.26 1.72 4.07
CA HIS A 138 -5.82 1.15 2.85
C HIS A 138 -7.28 0.80 3.08
N TYR A 139 -7.55 0.02 4.11
CA TYR A 139 -8.90 -0.42 4.46
C TYR A 139 -9.87 0.74 4.71
N SER A 140 -9.44 1.75 5.49
CA SER A 140 -10.35 2.84 5.93
C SER A 140 -10.57 3.91 4.86
N VAL A 141 -9.58 4.19 4.00
CA VAL A 141 -9.64 5.29 3.03
C VAL A 141 -9.94 4.81 1.62
N MET A 142 -9.32 3.71 1.19
CA MET A 142 -9.43 3.23 -0.19
C MET A 142 -10.37 2.04 -0.35
N GLY A 143 -10.64 1.32 0.75
CA GLY A 143 -11.28 0.01 0.72
C GLY A 143 -10.31 -1.07 0.23
N TRP A 144 -10.60 -2.34 0.52
CA TRP A 144 -9.74 -3.46 0.11
C TRP A 144 -10.50 -4.53 -0.70
N ASP A 145 -11.75 -4.29 -1.01
CA ASP A 145 -12.60 -5.25 -1.74
C ASP A 145 -12.13 -5.46 -3.18
N THR A 146 -11.54 -4.42 -3.80
CA THR A 146 -10.96 -4.51 -5.15
C THR A 146 -9.75 -5.43 -5.18
N ASP A 147 -8.89 -5.35 -4.16
CA ASP A 147 -7.71 -6.21 -4.03
C ASP A 147 -8.12 -7.67 -3.80
N GLN A 148 -9.09 -7.91 -2.92
CA GLN A 148 -9.63 -9.23 -2.67
C GLN A 148 -10.26 -9.83 -3.94
N ALA A 149 -11.13 -9.08 -4.61
CA ALA A 149 -11.77 -9.53 -5.84
C ALA A 149 -10.75 -9.85 -6.95
N LEU A 150 -9.68 -9.05 -7.07
CA LEU A 150 -8.60 -9.32 -8.01
C LEU A 150 -7.92 -10.66 -7.70
N LEU A 151 -7.49 -10.88 -6.45
CA LEU A 151 -6.84 -12.11 -6.01
C LEU A 151 -7.72 -13.35 -6.22
N GLU A 152 -8.99 -13.27 -5.83
CA GLU A 152 -9.96 -14.34 -6.01
C GLU A 152 -10.23 -14.63 -7.49
N SER A 153 -10.25 -13.61 -8.34
CA SER A 153 -10.39 -13.76 -9.80
C SER A 153 -9.21 -14.51 -10.45
N LEU A 154 -8.05 -14.51 -9.79
CA LEU A 154 -6.86 -15.26 -10.20
C LEU A 154 -6.81 -16.68 -9.62
N GLY A 155 -7.79 -17.07 -8.79
CA GLY A 155 -7.92 -18.41 -8.22
C GLY A 155 -7.39 -18.54 -6.80
N ALA A 156 -6.95 -17.48 -6.14
CA ALA A 156 -6.48 -17.52 -4.76
C ALA A 156 -7.63 -17.74 -3.77
N ARG A 157 -7.34 -18.41 -2.65
CA ARG A 157 -8.20 -18.46 -1.46
C ARG A 157 -7.69 -17.48 -0.42
N VAL A 158 -8.48 -16.43 -0.14
CA VAL A 158 -8.05 -15.29 0.69
C VAL A 158 -8.70 -15.35 2.07
N THR A 159 -7.88 -15.46 3.10
CA THR A 159 -8.25 -15.20 4.49
C THR A 159 -7.88 -13.75 4.82
N ARG A 160 -8.89 -12.88 4.80
CA ARG A 160 -8.70 -11.46 5.13
C ARG A 160 -8.68 -11.25 6.63
N LEU A 161 -7.61 -10.67 7.14
CA LEU A 161 -7.50 -10.28 8.53
C LEU A 161 -8.28 -8.99 8.81
N GLU A 162 -8.89 -8.92 9.96
CA GLU A 162 -9.54 -7.71 10.48
C GLU A 162 -8.63 -7.00 11.49
N GLY A 163 -8.76 -5.69 11.57
CA GLY A 163 -8.04 -4.87 12.54
C GLY A 163 -6.62 -4.51 12.14
N CYS A 164 -5.88 -3.99 13.11
CA CYS A 164 -4.53 -3.50 12.93
C CYS A 164 -3.49 -4.60 13.20
N CYS A 165 -2.33 -4.54 12.54
CA CYS A 165 -1.19 -5.40 12.86
C CYS A 165 -0.53 -5.08 14.22
N GLY A 166 -0.85 -3.90 14.79
CA GLY A 166 -0.36 -3.45 16.09
C GLY A 166 0.84 -2.51 16.02
N LEU A 167 1.60 -2.47 14.92
CA LEU A 167 2.80 -1.63 14.85
C LEU A 167 2.49 -0.15 14.64
N ALA A 168 1.50 0.17 13.77
CA ALA A 168 1.04 1.54 13.52
C ALA A 168 2.19 2.54 13.25
N GLY A 169 2.95 2.31 12.18
CA GLY A 169 4.17 3.06 11.89
C GLY A 169 5.29 2.66 12.87
N ASN A 170 5.75 3.60 13.70
CA ASN A 170 6.75 3.35 14.75
C ASN A 170 6.14 3.22 16.14
N PHE A 171 4.84 3.43 16.31
CA PHE A 171 4.15 3.46 17.61
C PHE A 171 4.50 2.23 18.48
N GLY A 172 4.40 1.03 17.92
CA GLY A 172 4.69 -0.22 18.63
C GLY A 172 6.16 -0.42 19.01
N MET A 173 7.08 0.39 18.45
CA MET A 173 8.51 0.38 18.76
C MET A 173 8.90 1.43 19.81
N GLU A 174 7.99 2.34 20.16
CA GLU A 174 8.24 3.36 21.16
C GLU A 174 8.24 2.78 22.57
N ALA A 175 9.02 3.39 23.45
CA ALA A 175 9.11 2.97 24.84
C ALA A 175 7.72 2.99 25.52
N GLY A 176 7.32 1.86 26.10
CA GLY A 176 6.04 1.69 26.78
C GLY A 176 4.87 1.26 25.89
N HIS A 177 5.04 1.18 24.56
CA HIS A 177 3.96 0.77 23.63
C HIS A 177 4.09 -0.67 23.13
N TYR A 178 5.23 -1.32 23.34
CA TYR A 178 5.49 -2.65 22.80
C TYR A 178 4.45 -3.69 23.22
N ASP A 179 4.14 -3.76 24.53
CA ASP A 179 3.17 -4.73 25.04
C ASP A 179 1.78 -4.53 24.44
N LEU A 180 1.37 -3.27 24.24
CA LEU A 180 0.11 -2.94 23.57
C LEU A 180 0.13 -3.35 22.11
N SER A 181 1.24 -3.10 21.41
CA SER A 181 1.43 -3.51 20.02
C SER A 181 1.31 -5.03 19.86
N VAL A 182 1.96 -5.79 20.73
CA VAL A 182 1.86 -7.26 20.78
C VAL A 182 0.45 -7.72 21.10
N ALA A 183 -0.22 -7.09 22.07
CA ALA A 183 -1.60 -7.41 22.41
C ALA A 183 -2.56 -7.22 21.21
N VAL A 184 -2.39 -6.12 20.47
CA VAL A 184 -3.19 -5.88 19.24
C VAL A 184 -2.90 -6.95 18.18
N ALA A 185 -1.64 -7.28 17.91
CA ALA A 185 -1.28 -8.33 16.96
C ALA A 185 -1.85 -9.70 17.34
N SER A 186 -1.99 -9.97 18.64
CA SER A 186 -2.51 -11.23 19.19
C SER A 186 -4.01 -11.43 18.98
N HIS A 187 -4.75 -10.40 18.57
CA HIS A 187 -6.19 -10.54 18.31
C HIS A 187 -6.50 -11.27 17.01
N SER A 188 -5.73 -11.04 15.96
CA SER A 188 -6.01 -11.56 14.62
C SER A 188 -4.74 -12.02 13.91
N LEU A 189 -3.74 -11.18 13.80
CA LEU A 189 -2.54 -11.45 13.01
C LEU A 189 -1.83 -12.73 13.45
N LEU A 190 -1.38 -12.80 14.69
CA LEU A 190 -0.56 -13.92 15.16
C LEU A 190 -1.31 -15.26 15.17
N PRO A 191 -2.56 -15.36 15.69
CA PRO A 191 -3.29 -16.61 15.67
C PRO A 191 -3.58 -17.12 14.26
N THR A 192 -3.84 -16.22 13.30
CA THR A 192 -4.13 -16.64 11.93
C THR A 192 -2.87 -17.11 11.21
N LEU A 193 -1.73 -16.44 11.42
CA LEU A 193 -0.45 -16.88 10.85
C LEU A 193 -0.01 -18.25 11.41
N ASP A 194 -0.27 -18.50 12.69
CA ASP A 194 0.03 -19.77 13.34
C ASP A 194 -0.87 -20.89 12.81
N ALA A 195 -2.16 -20.61 12.61
CA ALA A 195 -3.12 -21.56 12.07
C ALA A 195 -2.92 -21.89 10.58
N GLN A 196 -2.26 -21.03 9.83
CA GLN A 196 -2.01 -21.16 8.39
C GLN A 196 -0.53 -21.00 8.07
N PRO A 197 0.34 -21.93 8.50
CA PRO A 197 1.80 -21.79 8.38
C PRO A 197 2.29 -21.77 6.94
N ASP A 198 1.60 -22.42 6.02
CA ASP A 198 1.99 -22.55 4.61
C ASP A 198 1.36 -21.47 3.71
N ALA A 199 0.41 -20.66 4.23
CA ALA A 199 -0.22 -19.62 3.46
C ALA A 199 0.75 -18.46 3.18
N VAL A 200 0.60 -17.83 2.02
CA VAL A 200 1.33 -16.59 1.70
C VAL A 200 0.81 -15.47 2.59
N TYR A 201 1.67 -14.83 3.35
CA TYR A 201 1.29 -13.62 4.08
C TYR A 201 1.39 -12.40 3.17
N LEU A 202 0.25 -11.85 2.79
CA LEU A 202 0.13 -10.68 1.92
C LEU A 202 -0.09 -9.42 2.76
N ALA A 203 0.79 -8.45 2.64
CA ALA A 203 0.65 -7.15 3.28
C ALA A 203 1.42 -6.07 2.52
N ASP A 204 0.72 -5.07 2.00
CA ASP A 204 1.36 -3.97 1.27
C ASP A 204 2.07 -2.98 2.22
N GLY A 205 1.54 -2.79 3.43
CA GLY A 205 2.13 -1.89 4.41
C GLY A 205 3.46 -2.40 4.97
N PHE A 206 4.49 -1.57 4.93
CA PHE A 206 5.80 -1.87 5.50
C PHE A 206 5.72 -2.25 6.98
N SER A 207 4.95 -1.50 7.77
CA SER A 207 4.75 -1.78 9.20
C SER A 207 4.09 -3.14 9.44
N CYS A 208 3.15 -3.56 8.60
CA CYS A 208 2.47 -4.85 8.72
C CYS A 208 3.45 -6.02 8.47
N ARG A 209 4.29 -5.91 7.44
CA ARG A 209 5.34 -6.90 7.16
C ARG A 209 6.38 -6.96 8.28
N THR A 210 6.80 -5.79 8.77
CA THR A 210 7.75 -5.70 9.90
C THR A 210 7.21 -6.39 11.14
N GLN A 211 5.94 -6.15 11.50
CA GLN A 211 5.31 -6.75 12.66
C GLN A 211 5.27 -8.28 12.58
N ALA A 212 4.82 -8.83 11.44
CA ALA A 212 4.78 -10.28 11.24
C ALA A 212 6.18 -10.91 11.25
N ALA A 213 7.16 -10.25 10.65
CA ALA A 213 8.54 -10.72 10.65
C ALA A 213 9.12 -10.78 12.08
N GLN A 214 8.86 -9.76 12.89
CA GLN A 214 9.39 -9.68 14.25
C GLN A 214 8.68 -10.60 15.24
N LEU A 215 7.36 -10.68 15.18
CA LEU A 215 6.59 -11.43 16.18
C LEU A 215 6.33 -12.89 15.80
N ALA A 216 6.24 -13.19 14.52
CA ALA A 216 5.93 -14.53 14.02
C ALA A 216 7.05 -15.15 13.16
N GLY A 217 8.15 -14.45 12.90
CA GLY A 217 9.19 -14.91 11.98
C GLY A 217 8.70 -15.07 10.53
N ARG A 218 7.57 -14.46 10.17
CA ARG A 218 6.92 -14.60 8.86
C ARG A 218 7.22 -13.41 7.97
N GLY A 219 7.95 -13.67 6.87
CA GLY A 219 8.10 -12.69 5.80
C GLY A 219 6.77 -12.43 5.09
N GLY A 220 6.43 -11.16 4.88
CA GLY A 220 5.25 -10.77 4.09
C GLY A 220 5.65 -10.31 2.70
N VAL A 221 4.73 -10.47 1.74
CA VAL A 221 4.91 -9.99 0.36
C VAL A 221 3.95 -8.84 0.06
N HIS A 222 4.40 -7.92 -0.78
CA HIS A 222 3.55 -6.88 -1.35
C HIS A 222 2.70 -7.46 -2.49
N LEU A 223 1.48 -6.96 -2.72
CA LEU A 223 0.60 -7.41 -3.80
C LEU A 223 1.32 -7.42 -5.15
N ALA A 224 2.03 -6.34 -5.47
CA ALA A 224 2.78 -6.25 -6.72
C ALA A 224 3.84 -7.35 -6.84
N THR A 225 4.54 -7.69 -5.75
CA THR A 225 5.55 -8.75 -5.74
C THR A 225 4.92 -10.12 -6.00
N LEU A 226 3.73 -10.38 -5.40
CA LEU A 226 2.98 -11.60 -5.66
C LEU A 226 2.55 -11.67 -7.14
N LEU A 227 2.04 -10.58 -7.69
CA LEU A 227 1.57 -10.51 -9.08
C LEU A 227 2.70 -10.51 -10.12
N ALA A 228 3.90 -10.09 -9.76
CA ALA A 228 5.09 -10.19 -10.61
C ALA A 228 5.65 -11.62 -10.72
N GLY A 229 5.02 -12.62 -10.08
CA GLY A 229 5.44 -14.02 -10.14
C GLY A 229 6.38 -14.39 -9.00
N TYR A 230 6.06 -14.00 -7.79
CA TYR A 230 6.76 -14.45 -6.59
C TYR A 230 6.81 -15.97 -6.54
N SER A 231 8.01 -16.54 -6.71
CA SER A 231 8.34 -17.93 -6.39
C SER A 231 8.97 -17.92 -4.99
N GLY A 232 8.15 -18.30 -3.98
CA GLY A 232 8.58 -18.44 -2.59
C GLY A 232 9.67 -19.49 -2.39
#